data_c15fb2d6f052339e27ba040d44f09bf4
#
_entry.id   c15fb2d6f052339e27ba040d44f09bf4
#
_cell.length_a   1.000
_cell.length_b   1.000
_cell.length_c   1.000
_cell.angle_alpha   90.00
_cell.angle_beta   90.00
_cell.angle_gamma   90.00
#
_symmetry.space_group_name_H-M   'P 1'
#
loop_
_entity.id
_entity.type
_entity.pdbx_description
1 polymer ?
#
loop_
_entity_poly.entity_id
_entity_poly.type
_entity_poly.pdbx_seq_one_letter_code
_entity_poly.pdbx_strand_id
1 'polypeptide(L)'
;MGHKVHPTGIRLGIAKDWNSKWYANKGEYAQYLAADLKVREMLRKKLAQAGISKIQIERPAKTARVTIHTARPGVVIGKKGEDIEKLRKEVSDMMGVPAHIHVNEVRKPELDAQLVAESIAQQLERRIMFRRAMKRSVGNAMRLGALGIKINVSGRLNGAEIARSEWSREGRVPLHTLRADIDYGFAEAKTTYGIIGIKVWVYKGEIFDLAAASVESKDEQSQPRREGGEGRRESRREGGEGRRERTAK
;
A
#
# COMPACT_ATOMS: atom_id res chain seq x y z
N MET A 1 -13.80 17.18 -23.00
CA MET A 1 -13.58 15.80 -22.52
C MET A 1 -14.58 15.49 -21.42
N GLY A 2 -15.27 14.34 -21.48
CA GLY A 2 -16.26 13.97 -20.46
C GLY A 2 -15.65 13.63 -19.09
N HIS A 3 -16.46 13.72 -18.06
CA HIS A 3 -16.10 13.30 -16.71
C HIS A 3 -15.82 11.80 -16.66
N LYS A 4 -14.83 11.38 -15.87
CA LYS A 4 -14.48 9.98 -15.69
C LYS A 4 -14.97 9.49 -14.33
N VAL A 5 -15.65 8.34 -14.33
CA VAL A 5 -16.08 7.69 -13.08
C VAL A 5 -14.85 7.15 -12.34
N HIS A 6 -14.90 7.21 -11.00
CA HIS A 6 -13.82 6.68 -10.17
C HIS A 6 -13.71 5.16 -10.35
N PRO A 7 -12.54 4.60 -10.71
CA PRO A 7 -12.40 3.19 -11.05
C PRO A 7 -12.80 2.23 -9.92
N THR A 8 -12.48 2.59 -8.68
CA THR A 8 -12.87 1.81 -7.50
C THR A 8 -14.36 1.94 -7.24
N GLY A 9 -14.93 3.15 -7.34
CA GLY A 9 -16.35 3.41 -7.04
C GLY A 9 -17.32 2.60 -7.91
N ILE A 10 -17.05 2.52 -9.21
CA ILE A 10 -17.92 1.76 -10.13
C ILE A 10 -17.83 0.24 -9.91
N ARG A 11 -16.77 -0.24 -9.26
CA ARG A 11 -16.51 -1.67 -9.00
C ARG A 11 -16.83 -2.13 -7.59
N LEU A 12 -17.34 -1.23 -6.74
CA LEU A 12 -17.77 -1.60 -5.39
C LEU A 12 -18.90 -2.64 -5.45
N GLY A 13 -18.73 -3.72 -4.67
CA GLY A 13 -19.67 -4.84 -4.67
C GLY A 13 -19.56 -5.80 -5.86
N ILE A 14 -18.71 -5.52 -6.85
CA ILE A 14 -18.48 -6.37 -8.04
C ILE A 14 -17.07 -6.96 -8.02
N ALA A 15 -16.04 -6.13 -7.94
CA ALA A 15 -14.63 -6.53 -7.94
C ALA A 15 -13.82 -5.84 -6.82
N LYS A 16 -14.42 -4.89 -6.12
CA LYS A 16 -13.80 -4.16 -5.00
C LYS A 16 -14.74 -4.15 -3.81
N ASP A 17 -14.14 -4.14 -2.63
CA ASP A 17 -14.84 -4.06 -1.36
C ASP A 17 -14.63 -2.68 -0.70
N TRP A 18 -15.45 -2.39 0.30
CA TRP A 18 -15.45 -1.13 1.03
C TRP A 18 -14.25 -1.00 1.96
N ASN A 19 -13.73 0.21 2.10
CA ASN A 19 -12.68 0.51 3.09
C ASN A 19 -13.24 0.82 4.48
N SER A 20 -14.54 1.11 4.59
CA SER A 20 -15.25 1.25 5.85
C SER A 20 -16.33 0.19 5.92
N LYS A 21 -16.26 -0.69 6.91
CA LYS A 21 -17.17 -1.84 7.09
C LYS A 21 -17.87 -1.70 8.42
N TRP A 22 -18.92 -0.87 8.44
CA TRP A 22 -19.74 -0.68 9.61
C TRP A 22 -21.15 -0.19 9.24
N TYR A 23 -22.07 -0.36 10.15
CA TYR A 23 -23.44 0.14 10.07
C TYR A 23 -23.68 1.09 11.23
N ALA A 24 -24.44 2.17 11.02
CA ALA A 24 -24.85 3.11 12.04
C ALA A 24 -26.27 3.57 11.80
N ASN A 25 -26.98 3.90 12.89
CA ASN A 25 -28.29 4.53 12.83
C ASN A 25 -28.18 5.97 12.30
N LYS A 26 -29.31 6.52 11.84
CA LYS A 26 -29.37 7.85 11.22
C LYS A 26 -28.74 8.97 12.07
N GLY A 27 -28.88 8.92 13.40
CA GLY A 27 -28.33 9.91 14.33
C GLY A 27 -26.82 9.80 14.55
N GLU A 28 -26.26 8.59 14.47
CA GLU A 28 -24.85 8.32 14.78
C GLU A 28 -23.95 8.35 13.53
N TYR A 29 -24.55 8.19 12.34
CA TYR A 29 -23.81 8.08 11.08
C TYR A 29 -22.86 9.24 10.83
N ALA A 30 -23.32 10.47 11.03
CA ALA A 30 -22.51 11.65 10.79
C ALA A 30 -21.30 11.74 11.73
N GLN A 31 -21.47 11.36 13.00
CA GLN A 31 -20.40 11.36 14.00
C GLN A 31 -19.34 10.31 13.67
N TYR A 32 -19.75 9.08 13.32
CA TYR A 32 -18.84 8.00 12.95
C TYR A 32 -18.07 8.32 11.68
N LEU A 33 -18.74 8.87 10.67
CA LEU A 33 -18.08 9.28 9.44
C LEU A 33 -17.05 10.39 9.67
N ALA A 34 -17.41 11.42 10.45
CA ALA A 34 -16.50 12.52 10.77
C ALA A 34 -15.27 12.02 11.56
N ALA A 35 -15.45 11.12 12.52
CA ALA A 35 -14.36 10.51 13.27
C ALA A 35 -13.45 9.69 12.35
N ASP A 36 -14.02 8.85 11.48
CA ASP A 36 -13.25 8.03 10.53
C ASP A 36 -12.41 8.88 9.58
N LEU A 37 -12.95 9.98 9.06
CA LEU A 37 -12.20 10.90 8.18
C LEU A 37 -11.03 11.54 8.91
N LYS A 38 -11.24 12.02 10.15
CA LYS A 38 -10.17 12.60 10.98
C LYS A 38 -9.07 11.59 11.28
N VAL A 39 -9.44 10.35 11.64
CA VAL A 39 -8.47 9.28 11.91
C VAL A 39 -7.66 8.92 10.65
N ARG A 40 -8.31 8.80 9.48
CA ARG A 40 -7.61 8.55 8.22
C ARG A 40 -6.61 9.65 7.87
N GLU A 41 -7.00 10.90 8.07
CA GLU A 41 -6.13 12.04 7.80
C GLU A 41 -4.93 12.07 8.76
N MET A 42 -5.16 11.87 10.05
CA MET A 42 -4.12 11.81 11.07
C MET A 42 -3.12 10.69 10.78
N LEU A 43 -3.60 9.47 10.51
CA LEU A 43 -2.75 8.32 10.20
C LEU A 43 -1.91 8.57 8.95
N ARG A 44 -2.49 9.12 7.88
CA ARG A 44 -1.73 9.45 6.66
C ARG A 44 -0.65 10.50 6.91
N LYS A 45 -0.92 11.52 7.73
CA LYS A 45 0.08 12.54 8.08
C LYS A 45 1.21 11.97 8.91
N LYS A 46 0.91 11.20 9.96
CA LYS A 46 1.93 10.63 10.86
C LYS A 46 2.77 9.54 10.20
N LEU A 47 2.16 8.70 9.41
CA LEU A 47 2.77 7.54 8.79
C LEU A 47 3.18 7.76 7.33
N ALA A 48 3.39 9.00 6.91
CA ALA A 48 3.77 9.33 5.52
C ALA A 48 5.03 8.59 5.04
N GLN A 49 5.97 8.27 5.95
CA GLN A 49 7.20 7.53 5.63
C GLN A 49 7.00 6.01 5.53
N ALA A 50 5.91 5.49 6.10
CA ALA A 50 5.62 4.06 6.11
C ALA A 50 5.10 3.54 4.76
N GLY A 51 4.59 4.43 3.88
CA GLY A 51 3.95 4.06 2.63
C GLY A 51 2.65 3.32 2.87
N ILE A 52 1.56 4.04 3.09
CA ILE A 52 0.24 3.47 3.36
C ILE A 52 -0.49 3.22 2.04
N SER A 53 -0.85 1.98 1.77
CA SER A 53 -1.70 1.61 0.65
C SER A 53 -3.17 1.97 0.92
N LYS A 54 -3.75 1.36 1.94
CA LYS A 54 -5.14 1.60 2.36
C LYS A 54 -5.30 1.49 3.87
N ILE A 55 -6.30 2.19 4.39
CA ILE A 55 -6.73 2.11 5.80
C ILE A 55 -8.16 1.58 5.79
N GLN A 56 -8.38 0.42 6.38
CA GLN A 56 -9.69 -0.20 6.52
C GLN A 56 -10.17 0.00 7.96
N ILE A 57 -11.42 0.44 8.12
CA ILE A 57 -12.02 0.68 9.43
C ILE A 57 -13.27 -0.18 9.57
N GLU A 58 -13.32 -0.97 10.61
CA GLU A 58 -14.45 -1.80 10.99
C GLU A 58 -14.91 -1.39 12.38
N ARG A 59 -16.21 -1.37 12.61
CA ARG A 59 -16.81 -1.05 13.92
C ARG A 59 -17.71 -2.19 14.38
N PRO A 60 -17.14 -3.30 14.90
CA PRO A 60 -17.92 -4.36 15.49
C PRO A 60 -18.40 -3.90 16.88
N ALA A 61 -19.73 -3.72 17.02
CA ALA A 61 -20.38 -3.31 18.28
C ALA A 61 -19.73 -2.08 18.95
N LYS A 62 -19.15 -2.24 20.14
CA LYS A 62 -18.58 -1.16 20.95
C LYS A 62 -17.06 -0.95 20.75
N THR A 63 -16.47 -1.56 19.75
CA THR A 63 -15.02 -1.46 19.48
C THR A 63 -14.75 -1.01 18.05
N ALA A 64 -13.58 -0.44 17.81
CA ALA A 64 -13.12 -0.11 16.46
C ALA A 64 -11.90 -0.95 16.10
N ARG A 65 -11.89 -1.49 14.89
CA ARG A 65 -10.72 -2.18 14.33
C ARG A 65 -10.21 -1.40 13.13
N VAL A 66 -8.97 -0.94 13.21
CA VAL A 66 -8.30 -0.20 12.14
C VAL A 66 -7.20 -1.07 11.56
N THR A 67 -7.35 -1.50 10.32
CA THR A 67 -6.34 -2.29 9.60
C THR A 67 -5.59 -1.38 8.65
N ILE A 68 -4.28 -1.26 8.85
CA ILE A 68 -3.38 -0.43 8.04
C ILE A 68 -2.58 -1.35 7.11
N HIS A 69 -2.77 -1.20 5.80
CA HIS A 69 -1.95 -1.88 4.80
C HIS A 69 -0.78 -0.98 4.43
N THR A 70 0.44 -1.44 4.68
CA THR A 70 1.67 -0.65 4.50
C THR A 70 2.77 -1.46 3.82
N ALA A 71 3.65 -0.75 3.09
CA ALA A 71 4.86 -1.34 2.52
C ALA A 71 5.96 -1.57 3.56
N ARG A 72 5.94 -0.82 4.68
CA ARG A 72 6.97 -0.85 5.71
C ARG A 72 6.37 -0.99 7.10
N PRO A 73 5.95 -2.20 7.49
CA PRO A 73 5.28 -2.41 8.78
C PRO A 73 6.15 -2.04 9.99
N GLY A 74 7.47 -2.22 9.89
CA GLY A 74 8.40 -1.87 10.97
C GLY A 74 8.37 -0.39 11.38
N VAL A 75 8.09 0.52 10.44
CA VAL A 75 7.98 1.96 10.72
C VAL A 75 6.69 2.28 11.49
N VAL A 76 5.62 1.50 11.27
CA VAL A 76 4.34 1.68 11.97
C VAL A 76 4.40 1.10 13.38
N ILE A 77 5.02 -0.06 13.53
CA ILE A 77 5.14 -0.76 14.82
C ILE A 77 6.10 -0.03 15.76
N GLY A 78 7.19 0.51 15.20
CA GLY A 78 8.23 1.19 15.96
C GLY A 78 9.09 0.27 16.83
N LYS A 79 9.95 0.86 17.64
CA LYS A 79 10.81 0.10 18.55
C LYS A 79 9.98 -0.53 19.66
N LYS A 80 10.05 -1.84 19.82
CA LYS A 80 9.33 -2.63 20.84
C LYS A 80 7.80 -2.41 20.85
N GLY A 81 7.21 -1.86 19.78
CA GLY A 81 5.76 -1.62 19.73
C GLY A 81 5.28 -0.33 20.40
N GLU A 82 6.16 0.55 20.84
CA GLU A 82 5.78 1.80 21.52
C GLU A 82 4.97 2.75 20.62
N ASP A 83 5.33 2.82 19.35
CA ASP A 83 4.68 3.76 18.42
C ASP A 83 3.25 3.30 18.07
N ILE A 84 3.03 2.00 17.91
CA ILE A 84 1.67 1.46 17.67
C ILE A 84 0.79 1.63 18.90
N GLU A 85 1.32 1.53 20.11
CA GLU A 85 0.59 1.78 21.36
C GLU A 85 0.16 3.24 21.50
N LYS A 86 1.04 4.18 21.16
CA LYS A 86 0.72 5.60 21.12
C LYS A 86 -0.38 5.89 20.10
N LEU A 87 -0.24 5.35 18.88
CA LEU A 87 -1.26 5.49 17.83
C LEU A 87 -2.60 4.90 18.25
N ARG A 88 -2.60 3.76 18.95
CA ARG A 88 -3.82 3.13 19.47
C ARG A 88 -4.57 4.04 20.45
N LYS A 89 -3.85 4.66 21.39
CA LYS A 89 -4.44 5.62 22.33
C LYS A 89 -5.07 6.80 21.62
N GLU A 90 -4.32 7.46 20.72
CA GLU A 90 -4.82 8.60 19.96
C GLU A 90 -6.05 8.27 19.10
N VAL A 91 -6.04 7.11 18.44
CA VAL A 91 -7.19 6.66 17.65
C VAL A 91 -8.41 6.38 18.56
N SER A 92 -8.20 5.76 19.73
CA SER A 92 -9.26 5.55 20.72
C SER A 92 -9.87 6.86 21.20
N ASP A 93 -9.05 7.86 21.49
CA ASP A 93 -9.49 9.17 21.93
C ASP A 93 -10.30 9.90 20.85
N MET A 94 -9.87 9.81 19.59
CA MET A 94 -10.59 10.41 18.45
C MET A 94 -11.92 9.71 18.13
N MET A 95 -11.97 8.40 18.29
CA MET A 95 -13.16 7.59 17.98
C MET A 95 -14.16 7.50 19.14
N GLY A 96 -13.73 7.83 20.38
CA GLY A 96 -14.52 7.70 21.60
C GLY A 96 -14.84 6.25 21.99
N VAL A 97 -14.17 5.27 21.38
CA VAL A 97 -14.34 3.84 21.59
C VAL A 97 -12.98 3.14 21.61
N PRO A 98 -12.83 2.01 22.32
CA PRO A 98 -11.60 1.24 22.29
C PRO A 98 -11.23 0.83 20.86
N ALA A 99 -10.01 1.17 20.42
CA ALA A 99 -9.54 0.88 19.08
C ALA A 99 -8.45 -0.19 19.11
N HIS A 100 -8.48 -1.10 18.14
CA HIS A 100 -7.43 -2.06 17.86
C HIS A 100 -6.80 -1.76 16.50
N ILE A 101 -5.46 -1.66 16.46
CA ILE A 101 -4.73 -1.42 15.22
C ILE A 101 -4.08 -2.73 14.77
N HIS A 102 -4.39 -3.14 13.54
CA HIS A 102 -3.72 -4.25 12.85
C HIS A 102 -2.88 -3.69 11.72
N VAL A 103 -1.66 -4.19 11.57
CA VAL A 103 -0.74 -3.78 10.50
C VAL A 103 -0.53 -4.96 9.56
N ASN A 104 -0.94 -4.79 8.31
CA ASN A 104 -0.77 -5.78 7.26
C ASN A 104 0.32 -5.32 6.28
N GLU A 105 1.28 -6.19 6.01
CA GLU A 105 2.34 -5.94 5.04
C GLU A 105 1.84 -6.09 3.60
N VAL A 106 2.16 -5.12 2.75
CA VAL A 106 1.96 -5.23 1.30
C VAL A 106 3.24 -5.81 0.70
N ARG A 107 3.22 -7.10 0.31
CA ARG A 107 4.39 -7.83 -0.19
C ARG A 107 4.95 -7.28 -1.51
N LYS A 108 4.09 -6.77 -2.40
CA LYS A 108 4.47 -6.23 -3.71
C LYS A 108 4.01 -4.77 -3.83
N PRO A 109 4.73 -3.80 -3.24
CA PRO A 109 4.33 -2.40 -3.24
C PRO A 109 4.26 -1.77 -4.62
N GLU A 110 5.01 -2.30 -5.59
CA GLU A 110 5.00 -1.80 -6.97
C GLU A 110 3.76 -2.22 -7.78
N LEU A 111 2.94 -3.14 -7.26
CA LEU A 111 1.64 -3.51 -7.82
C LEU A 111 0.48 -2.76 -7.17
N ASP A 112 0.75 -1.97 -6.13
CA ASP A 112 -0.24 -1.14 -5.46
C ASP A 112 -0.25 0.26 -6.06
N ALA A 113 -1.39 0.68 -6.61
CA ALA A 113 -1.48 1.94 -7.34
C ALA A 113 -1.21 3.16 -6.46
N GLN A 114 -1.61 3.14 -5.17
CA GLN A 114 -1.40 4.23 -4.25
C GLN A 114 0.08 4.39 -3.90
N LEU A 115 0.77 3.27 -3.60
CA LEU A 115 2.19 3.27 -3.28
C LEU A 115 3.06 3.70 -4.47
N VAL A 116 2.68 3.27 -5.69
CA VAL A 116 3.33 3.73 -6.92
C VAL A 116 3.14 5.23 -7.11
N ALA A 117 1.94 5.76 -6.90
CA ALA A 117 1.66 7.19 -7.02
C ALA A 117 2.49 8.01 -6.02
N GLU A 118 2.55 7.58 -4.76
CA GLU A 118 3.36 8.23 -3.71
C GLU A 118 4.87 8.14 -4.01
N SER A 119 5.35 7.01 -4.52
CA SER A 119 6.75 6.86 -4.93
C SER A 119 7.13 7.83 -6.05
N ILE A 120 6.25 8.01 -7.04
CA ILE A 120 6.46 8.99 -8.13
C ILE A 120 6.44 10.41 -7.55
N ALA A 121 5.50 10.73 -6.65
CA ALA A 121 5.42 12.04 -6.01
C ALA A 121 6.72 12.40 -5.28
N GLN A 122 7.25 11.50 -4.47
CA GLN A 122 8.53 11.68 -3.78
C GLN A 122 9.71 11.86 -4.75
N GLN A 123 9.71 11.17 -5.89
CA GLN A 123 10.75 11.35 -6.91
C GLN A 123 10.66 12.74 -7.56
N LEU A 124 9.45 13.24 -7.84
CA LEU A 124 9.24 14.57 -8.41
C LEU A 124 9.62 15.68 -7.42
N GLU A 125 9.33 15.52 -6.14
CA GLU A 125 9.76 16.44 -5.08
C GLU A 125 11.30 16.51 -4.97
N ARG A 126 11.98 15.39 -5.23
CA ARG A 126 13.45 15.32 -5.33
C ARG A 126 14.00 15.81 -6.68
N ARG A 127 13.18 16.45 -7.49
CA ARG A 127 13.55 17.03 -8.81
C ARG A 127 14.03 16.00 -9.84
N ILE A 128 13.60 14.75 -9.73
CA ILE A 128 13.85 13.73 -10.76
C ILE A 128 12.96 14.05 -11.97
N MET A 129 13.49 13.89 -13.18
CA MET A 129 12.74 14.11 -14.42
C MET A 129 11.51 13.21 -14.47
N PHE A 130 10.32 13.78 -14.65
CA PHE A 130 9.05 13.07 -14.62
C PHE A 130 8.96 11.91 -15.62
N ARG A 131 9.53 12.05 -16.85
CA ARG A 131 9.57 10.96 -17.84
C ARG A 131 10.34 9.76 -17.36
N ARG A 132 11.46 9.98 -16.66
CA ARG A 132 12.30 8.91 -16.08
C ARG A 132 11.55 8.23 -14.93
N ALA A 133 10.90 9.00 -14.05
CA ALA A 133 10.12 8.47 -12.95
C ALA A 133 8.96 7.59 -13.45
N MET A 134 8.18 8.10 -14.44
CA MET A 134 7.09 7.33 -15.04
C MET A 134 7.56 6.03 -15.70
N LYS A 135 8.57 6.08 -16.58
CA LYS A 135 9.08 4.90 -17.29
C LYS A 135 9.60 3.84 -16.32
N ARG A 136 10.33 4.26 -15.27
CA ARG A 136 10.84 3.35 -14.23
C ARG A 136 9.70 2.64 -13.49
N SER A 137 8.67 3.40 -13.07
CA SER A 137 7.53 2.83 -12.36
C SER A 137 6.71 1.89 -13.24
N VAL A 138 6.51 2.22 -14.52
CA VAL A 138 5.85 1.34 -15.49
C VAL A 138 6.64 0.04 -15.68
N GLY A 139 7.93 0.11 -15.95
CA GLY A 139 8.77 -1.07 -16.14
C GLY A 139 8.84 -1.97 -14.89
N ASN A 140 8.87 -1.38 -13.69
CA ASN A 140 8.85 -2.15 -12.44
C ASN A 140 7.53 -2.89 -12.26
N ALA A 141 6.38 -2.22 -12.46
CA ALA A 141 5.08 -2.84 -12.32
C ALA A 141 4.87 -3.99 -13.32
N MET A 142 5.24 -3.80 -14.59
CA MET A 142 5.14 -4.85 -15.62
C MET A 142 6.02 -6.05 -15.30
N ARG A 143 7.26 -5.83 -14.83
CA ARG A 143 8.18 -6.91 -14.43
C ARG A 143 7.66 -7.74 -13.26
N LEU A 144 6.90 -7.14 -12.34
CA LEU A 144 6.34 -7.81 -11.17
C LEU A 144 4.99 -8.49 -11.43
N GLY A 145 4.50 -8.44 -12.68
CA GLY A 145 3.34 -9.19 -13.11
C GLY A 145 2.05 -8.37 -13.24
N ALA A 146 2.12 -7.04 -13.32
CA ALA A 146 0.97 -6.25 -13.74
C ALA A 146 0.61 -6.58 -15.19
N LEU A 147 -0.67 -6.80 -15.49
CA LEU A 147 -1.15 -7.01 -16.87
C LEU A 147 -1.28 -5.69 -17.65
N GLY A 148 -1.24 -4.58 -16.95
CA GLY A 148 -1.18 -3.25 -17.53
C GLY A 148 -1.15 -2.16 -16.49
N ILE A 149 -0.51 -1.05 -16.85
CA ILE A 149 -0.41 0.14 -16.02
C ILE A 149 -0.61 1.39 -16.87
N LYS A 150 -1.28 2.39 -16.30
CA LYS A 150 -1.39 3.73 -16.86
C LYS A 150 -1.05 4.75 -15.78
N ILE A 151 -0.14 5.66 -16.08
CA ILE A 151 0.25 6.76 -15.20
C ILE A 151 -0.06 8.06 -15.93
N ASN A 152 -0.68 9.01 -15.23
CA ASN A 152 -0.93 10.36 -15.72
C ASN A 152 -0.37 11.36 -14.73
N VAL A 153 0.44 12.29 -15.21
CA VAL A 153 1.06 13.35 -14.41
C VAL A 153 0.62 14.70 -15.00
N SER A 154 0.08 15.56 -14.14
CA SER A 154 -0.52 16.84 -14.55
C SER A 154 -0.02 17.98 -13.69
N GLY A 155 0.37 19.08 -14.29
CA GLY A 155 0.86 20.27 -13.60
C GLY A 155 1.98 20.96 -14.36
N ARG A 156 2.77 21.77 -13.66
CA ARG A 156 3.97 22.44 -14.20
C ARG A 156 5.16 21.47 -14.24
N LEU A 157 5.16 20.61 -15.26
CA LEU A 157 6.15 19.55 -15.39
C LEU A 157 7.55 20.13 -15.62
N ASN A 158 8.52 19.73 -14.80
CA ASN A 158 9.91 20.26 -14.76
C ASN A 158 9.98 21.78 -14.54
N GLY A 159 8.98 22.40 -13.91
CA GLY A 159 8.95 23.83 -13.68
C GLY A 159 8.53 24.68 -14.86
N ALA A 160 7.97 24.09 -15.93
CA ALA A 160 7.46 24.83 -17.07
C ALA A 160 6.37 25.83 -16.63
N GLU A 161 6.32 27.02 -17.26
CA GLU A 161 5.33 28.04 -16.94
C GLU A 161 3.91 27.56 -17.22
N ILE A 162 3.72 26.90 -18.36
CA ILE A 162 2.42 26.38 -18.78
C ILE A 162 2.26 24.95 -18.26
N ALA A 163 1.19 24.74 -17.49
CA ALA A 163 0.81 23.41 -17.01
C ALA A 163 0.36 22.52 -18.17
N ARG A 164 0.77 21.28 -18.13
CA ARG A 164 0.34 20.26 -19.09
C ARG A 164 0.16 18.91 -18.43
N SER A 165 -0.51 18.00 -19.15
CA SER A 165 -0.68 16.62 -18.71
C SER A 165 0.06 15.70 -19.66
N GLU A 166 0.91 14.84 -19.09
CA GLU A 166 1.57 13.76 -19.83
C GLU A 166 1.19 12.41 -19.22
N TRP A 167 1.02 11.40 -20.05
CA TRP A 167 0.66 10.07 -19.61
C TRP A 167 1.52 9.00 -20.28
N SER A 168 1.71 7.89 -19.58
CA SER A 168 2.35 6.69 -20.11
C SER A 168 1.47 5.49 -19.81
N ARG A 169 1.35 4.57 -20.76
CA ARG A 169 0.58 3.31 -20.61
C ARG A 169 1.36 2.17 -21.22
N GLU A 170 1.33 1.03 -20.53
CA GLU A 170 1.85 -0.24 -21.01
C GLU A 170 0.87 -1.34 -20.67
N GLY A 171 0.72 -2.32 -21.55
CA GLY A 171 -0.27 -3.39 -21.41
C GLY A 171 -1.72 -2.93 -21.59
N ARG A 172 -2.66 -3.68 -20.99
CA ARG A 172 -4.12 -3.42 -21.08
C ARG A 172 -4.61 -2.76 -19.79
N VAL A 173 -5.48 -1.75 -19.91
CA VAL A 173 -6.19 -1.14 -18.77
C VAL A 173 -7.67 -0.99 -19.14
N PRO A 174 -8.48 -2.05 -19.00
CA PRO A 174 -9.87 -2.08 -19.44
C PRO A 174 -10.79 -1.38 -18.43
N LEU A 175 -10.89 -0.04 -18.51
CA LEU A 175 -11.66 0.77 -17.55
C LEU A 175 -13.19 0.51 -17.62
N HIS A 176 -13.70 0.03 -18.75
CA HIS A 176 -15.13 -0.26 -18.93
C HIS A 176 -15.55 -1.66 -18.47
N THR A 177 -14.60 -2.58 -18.30
CA THR A 177 -14.87 -3.95 -17.83
C THR A 177 -15.01 -3.96 -16.32
N LEU A 178 -16.21 -4.28 -15.80
CA LEU A 178 -16.51 -4.24 -14.36
C LEU A 178 -15.80 -5.33 -13.58
N ARG A 179 -15.63 -6.52 -14.16
CA ARG A 179 -14.90 -7.65 -13.54
C ARG A 179 -13.38 -7.45 -13.47
N ALA A 180 -12.84 -6.45 -14.17
CA ALA A 180 -11.42 -6.17 -14.16
C ALA A 180 -10.98 -5.61 -12.81
N ASP A 181 -9.99 -6.25 -12.18
CA ASP A 181 -9.35 -5.75 -10.96
C ASP A 181 -8.41 -4.60 -11.30
N ILE A 182 -8.94 -3.39 -11.24
CA ILE A 182 -8.18 -2.16 -11.45
C ILE A 182 -7.98 -1.48 -10.10
N ASP A 183 -6.72 -1.34 -9.75
CA ASP A 183 -6.32 -0.55 -8.60
C ASP A 183 -6.05 0.90 -9.03
N TYR A 184 -6.45 1.86 -8.19
CA TYR A 184 -6.34 3.28 -8.49
C TYR A 184 -5.67 4.02 -7.34
N GLY A 185 -4.63 4.78 -7.67
CA GLY A 185 -3.92 5.63 -6.72
C GLY A 185 -3.88 7.08 -7.19
N PHE A 186 -3.95 7.99 -6.23
CA PHE A 186 -3.80 9.42 -6.44
C PHE A 186 -2.82 9.98 -5.42
N ALA A 187 -1.85 10.76 -5.89
CA ALA A 187 -0.91 11.47 -5.06
C ALA A 187 -0.61 12.86 -5.62
N GLU A 188 -0.22 13.75 -4.74
CA GLU A 188 0.19 15.12 -5.06
C GLU A 188 1.66 15.31 -4.68
N ALA A 189 2.47 15.76 -5.64
CA ALA A 189 3.85 16.16 -5.39
C ALA A 189 3.90 17.67 -5.18
N LYS A 190 4.35 18.11 -4.00
CA LYS A 190 4.53 19.51 -3.67
C LYS A 190 5.91 19.97 -4.11
N THR A 191 5.95 20.64 -5.26
CA THR A 191 7.20 21.18 -5.81
C THR A 191 7.33 22.67 -5.55
N THR A 192 8.54 23.23 -5.73
CA THR A 192 8.79 24.66 -5.62
C THR A 192 7.98 25.51 -6.62
N TYR A 193 7.56 24.90 -7.72
CA TYR A 193 6.80 25.55 -8.80
C TYR A 193 5.28 25.33 -8.72
N GLY A 194 4.81 24.64 -7.69
CA GLY A 194 3.40 24.30 -7.49
C GLY A 194 3.16 22.82 -7.27
N ILE A 195 1.89 22.41 -7.28
CA ILE A 195 1.47 21.06 -7.04
C ILE A 195 1.36 20.31 -8.37
N ILE A 196 1.92 19.10 -8.42
CA ILE A 196 1.78 18.19 -9.55
C ILE A 196 0.89 17.02 -9.11
N GLY A 197 -0.23 16.82 -9.81
CA GLY A 197 -1.13 15.71 -9.56
C GLY A 197 -0.71 14.45 -10.31
N ILE A 198 -0.71 13.32 -9.64
CA ILE A 198 -0.32 12.01 -10.18
C ILE A 198 -1.49 11.05 -10.01
N LYS A 199 -1.91 10.42 -11.11
CA LYS A 199 -2.95 9.40 -11.14
C LYS A 199 -2.38 8.12 -11.72
N VAL A 200 -2.58 7.01 -11.01
CA VAL A 200 -2.06 5.70 -11.40
C VAL A 200 -3.21 4.71 -11.46
N TRP A 201 -3.26 3.91 -12.51
CA TRP A 201 -4.16 2.77 -12.67
C TRP A 201 -3.30 1.53 -12.91
N VAL A 202 -3.48 0.51 -12.09
CA VAL A 202 -2.81 -0.79 -12.23
C VAL A 202 -3.86 -1.86 -12.48
N TYR A 203 -3.74 -2.58 -13.56
CA TYR A 203 -4.59 -3.72 -13.88
C TYR A 203 -3.90 -5.01 -13.46
N LYS A 204 -4.53 -5.74 -12.53
CA LYS A 204 -4.00 -6.98 -11.94
C LYS A 204 -4.56 -8.23 -12.58
N GLY A 205 -5.78 -8.17 -13.14
CA GLY A 205 -6.46 -9.31 -13.75
C GLY A 205 -7.97 -9.16 -13.75
N GLU A 206 -8.68 -10.26 -13.96
CA GLU A 206 -10.14 -10.30 -13.89
C GLU A 206 -10.58 -11.16 -12.70
N ILE A 207 -11.58 -10.69 -11.98
CA ILE A 207 -12.19 -11.39 -10.84
C ILE A 207 -13.57 -11.85 -11.29
N PHE A 208 -13.82 -13.16 -11.24
CA PHE A 208 -15.12 -13.74 -11.56
C PHE A 208 -15.96 -13.94 -10.30
N ASP A 209 -15.33 -14.33 -9.18
CA ASP A 209 -15.99 -14.55 -7.88
C ASP A 209 -15.32 -13.75 -6.76
N LEU A 210 -16.05 -12.83 -6.12
CA LEU A 210 -15.57 -12.04 -4.99
C LEU A 210 -15.26 -12.91 -3.75
N ALA A 211 -16.00 -13.98 -3.56
CA ALA A 211 -15.79 -14.92 -2.45
C ALA A 211 -14.44 -15.65 -2.59
N ALA A 212 -14.10 -16.12 -3.80
CA ALA A 212 -12.82 -16.78 -4.08
C ALA A 212 -11.62 -15.82 -3.89
N ALA A 213 -11.72 -14.59 -4.40
CA ALA A 213 -10.68 -13.58 -4.26
C ALA A 213 -10.38 -13.20 -2.80
N SER A 214 -11.38 -13.25 -1.92
CA SER A 214 -11.20 -12.98 -0.49
C SER A 214 -10.52 -14.14 0.26
N VAL A 215 -10.61 -15.36 -0.24
CA VAL A 215 -9.94 -16.55 0.31
C VAL A 215 -8.47 -16.56 -0.12
N GLU A 216 -8.17 -16.36 -1.39
CA GLU A 216 -6.78 -16.31 -1.89
C GLU A 216 -5.96 -15.22 -1.18
N SER A 217 -6.55 -14.06 -0.91
CA SER A 217 -5.85 -12.99 -0.16
C SER A 217 -5.57 -13.35 1.31
N LYS A 218 -6.35 -14.26 1.92
CA LYS A 218 -6.10 -14.78 3.26
C LYS A 218 -5.03 -15.86 3.28
N ASP A 219 -5.02 -16.75 2.31
CA ASP A 219 -4.05 -17.84 2.21
C ASP A 219 -2.63 -17.33 1.88
N GLU A 220 -2.50 -16.28 1.06
CA GLU A 220 -1.21 -15.61 0.84
C GLU A 220 -0.67 -14.92 2.11
N GLN A 221 -1.54 -14.51 3.05
CA GLN A 221 -1.14 -13.89 4.32
C GLN A 221 -0.83 -14.92 5.41
N SER A 222 -1.32 -16.15 5.31
CA SER A 222 -1.19 -17.20 6.33
C SER A 222 -0.01 -18.15 6.15
N GLN A 223 0.79 -18.03 5.08
CA GLN A 223 1.99 -18.85 4.95
C GLN A 223 3.05 -18.40 5.96
N PRO A 224 3.40 -19.24 6.95
CA PRO A 224 4.44 -18.90 7.92
C PRO A 224 5.77 -18.75 7.16
N ARG A 225 6.54 -17.71 7.51
CA ARG A 225 7.94 -17.62 7.10
C ARG A 225 8.58 -18.97 7.43
N ARG A 226 9.03 -19.71 6.44
CA ARG A 226 9.95 -20.82 6.68
C ARG A 226 11.17 -20.21 7.33
N GLU A 227 11.33 -20.46 8.62
CA GLU A 227 12.56 -20.23 9.37
C GLU A 227 13.64 -21.08 8.70
N GLY A 228 14.38 -20.45 7.82
CA GLY A 228 15.51 -21.03 7.12
C GLY A 228 16.73 -20.96 8.01
N GLY A 229 17.11 -22.07 8.61
CA GLY A 229 18.52 -22.35 8.83
C GLY A 229 19.12 -22.05 10.19
N GLU A 230 18.68 -22.73 11.22
CA GLU A 230 19.53 -23.13 12.35
C GLU A 230 19.77 -24.63 12.30
N GLY A 231 20.69 -25.08 11.50
CA GLY A 231 21.00 -26.51 11.36
C GLY A 231 22.25 -26.82 10.57
N ARG A 232 23.24 -25.95 10.56
CA ARG A 232 24.50 -26.26 9.84
C ARG A 232 25.75 -25.59 10.42
N ARG A 233 25.88 -25.55 11.74
CA ARG A 233 27.12 -25.05 12.39
C ARG A 233 27.71 -25.96 13.47
N GLU A 234 27.14 -27.14 13.72
CA GLU A 234 27.69 -28.06 14.73
C GLU A 234 28.52 -29.23 14.23
N SER A 235 28.61 -29.50 12.92
CA SER A 235 29.41 -30.65 12.42
C SER A 235 30.82 -30.31 11.93
N ARG A 236 31.41 -29.20 12.41
CA ARG A 236 32.79 -28.80 11.99
C ARG A 236 33.76 -28.54 13.13
N ARG A 237 33.46 -29.03 14.37
CA ARG A 237 34.36 -28.89 15.51
C ARG A 237 34.91 -30.22 16.06
N GLU A 238 34.53 -31.37 15.51
CA GLU A 238 35.06 -32.69 15.97
C GLU A 238 36.00 -33.37 14.96
N GLY A 239 36.70 -32.65 14.14
CA GLY A 239 37.64 -33.20 13.14
C GLY A 239 39.07 -32.64 13.20
N GLY A 240 39.50 -32.04 14.31
CA GLY A 240 40.73 -31.27 14.39
C GLY A 240 41.79 -31.72 15.42
N GLU A 241 41.58 -32.82 16.12
CA GLU A 241 42.55 -33.33 17.15
C GLU A 241 43.04 -34.75 16.87
N GLY A 242 43.69 -35.01 15.76
CA GLY A 242 44.14 -36.36 15.45
C GLY A 242 45.28 -36.43 14.43
N ARG A 243 46.11 -35.39 14.29
CA ARG A 243 47.25 -35.49 13.37
C ARG A 243 48.45 -34.61 13.76
N ARG A 244 48.95 -34.78 14.95
CA ARG A 244 50.28 -34.28 15.35
C ARG A 244 50.98 -35.27 16.30
N GLU A 245 51.33 -36.44 15.81
CA GLU A 245 52.32 -37.32 16.41
C GLU A 245 52.74 -38.37 15.38
N ARG A 246 53.70 -38.05 14.51
CA ARG A 246 54.59 -38.98 13.78
C ARG A 246 55.46 -38.19 12.81
N THR A 247 56.51 -37.53 13.37
CA THR A 247 57.81 -37.33 12.66
C THR A 247 58.80 -36.82 13.71
N ALA A 248 59.35 -37.75 14.46
CA ALA A 248 60.63 -37.60 15.13
C ALA A 248 61.21 -39.00 15.35
N LYS A 249 61.89 -39.48 14.33
CA LYS A 249 63.13 -40.27 14.40
C LYS A 249 63.73 -40.32 13.03
#